data_6fa61c8ca694d685e71a60454157db7e
#
_entry.id   6fa61c8ca694d685e71a60454157db7e
#
_cell.length_a   1.000
_cell.length_b   1.000
_cell.length_c   1.000
_cell.angle_alpha   90.00
_cell.angle_beta   90.00
_cell.angle_gamma   90.00
#
_symmetry.space_group_name_H-M   'P 1'
#
loop_
_entity.id
_entity.type
_entity.pdbx_description
1 polymer ?
#
loop_
_entity_poly.entity_id
_entity_poly.type
_entity_poly.pdbx_seq_one_letter_code
_entity_poly.pdbx_strand_id
1 'polypeptide(L)'
;MALSKNNLKEYRENAKLNLKISDVAATSFVTLYCHAIESQSNDPILNDPKAVEITNELNKILSNSENKLYQDLVNGKLKKELVTHIAIRARQYDRYVNDFLRDSPEGVVVNIGCGLDSRFLRIDNGKVIFYDLDLPEVIEIKKQFFEENDRYHFISSSVLDHEWMSMVAEHEGPFLFVAEGVFMYLNQEDVQSLILTLQSEFPGSELVCEVFNSLWLKEPLRSIMNFKLQRQLHLGKDAIFNFGIRDSKEMETWNTGIEFLDDWSYFDSDEEKLGWIKIFGWIEFIRKTQWTVHYKLN
;
A
#
# COMPACT_ATOMS: atom_id res chain seq x y z
N MET A 1 -6.13 -16.52 21.48
CA MET A 1 -6.06 -16.38 22.95
C MET A 1 -6.45 -14.96 23.31
N ALA A 2 -7.51 -14.73 24.06
CA ALA A 2 -8.01 -13.38 24.33
C ALA A 2 -6.98 -12.59 25.14
N LEU A 3 -6.62 -11.40 24.66
CA LEU A 3 -5.76 -10.45 25.37
C LEU A 3 -6.28 -10.24 26.80
N SER A 4 -5.40 -10.33 27.79
CA SER A 4 -5.79 -10.18 29.18
C SER A 4 -6.35 -8.77 29.42
N LYS A 5 -7.35 -8.63 30.32
CA LYS A 5 -7.95 -7.34 30.68
C LYS A 5 -6.92 -6.31 31.18
N ASN A 6 -5.72 -6.74 31.57
CA ASN A 6 -4.63 -5.85 31.99
C ASN A 6 -3.94 -5.18 30.80
N ASN A 7 -3.74 -5.89 29.68
CA ASN A 7 -3.18 -5.31 28.46
C ASN A 7 -4.09 -4.23 27.84
N LEU A 8 -5.42 -4.43 27.95
CA LEU A 8 -6.39 -3.42 27.52
C LEU A 8 -6.42 -2.17 28.40
N LYS A 9 -6.05 -2.29 29.69
CA LYS A 9 -6.01 -1.16 30.62
C LYS A 9 -4.72 -0.35 30.42
N GLU A 10 -3.61 -1.00 30.26
CA GLU A 10 -2.32 -0.40 29.92
C GLU A 10 -2.37 0.28 28.54
N TYR A 11 -3.09 -0.32 27.59
CA TYR A 11 -3.41 0.24 26.30
C TYR A 11 -4.25 1.52 26.38
N ARG A 12 -5.25 1.56 27.27
CA ARG A 12 -6.11 2.74 27.53
C ARG A 12 -5.36 3.88 28.22
N GLU A 13 -4.34 3.59 29.01
CA GLU A 13 -3.49 4.60 29.64
C GLU A 13 -2.42 5.12 28.66
N ASN A 14 -1.90 4.27 27.80
CA ASN A 14 -1.01 4.64 26.68
C ASN A 14 -1.75 5.34 25.51
N ALA A 15 -3.06 5.21 25.40
CA ALA A 15 -3.91 5.92 24.42
C ALA A 15 -4.00 7.45 24.67
N LYS A 16 -3.41 7.95 25.76
CA LYS A 16 -2.96 9.35 25.86
C LYS A 16 -1.65 9.61 25.10
N LEU A 17 -1.11 8.62 24.42
CA LEU A 17 -0.03 8.81 23.49
C LEU A 17 -0.53 9.75 22.38
N ASN A 18 0.05 10.94 22.36
CA ASN A 18 0.19 11.72 21.14
C ASN A 18 0.81 10.79 20.08
N LEU A 19 -0.03 10.11 19.30
CA LEU A 19 0.39 9.42 18.09
C LEU A 19 0.96 10.52 17.19
N LYS A 20 2.23 10.83 17.35
CA LYS A 20 3.01 11.56 16.34
C LYS A 20 3.25 10.60 15.18
N ILE A 21 2.14 10.21 14.55
CA ILE A 21 2.18 9.47 13.30
C ILE A 21 2.54 10.49 12.25
N SER A 22 3.55 10.18 11.43
CA SER A 22 3.88 11.00 10.27
C SER A 22 2.67 11.13 9.34
N ASP A 23 2.58 12.21 8.58
CA ASP A 23 1.49 12.41 7.62
C ASP A 23 1.39 11.25 6.62
N VAL A 24 2.53 10.65 6.26
CA VAL A 24 2.59 9.47 5.39
C VAL A 24 2.00 8.25 6.10
N ALA A 25 2.37 7.99 7.36
CA ALA A 25 1.80 6.89 8.13
C ALA A 25 0.28 7.06 8.37
N ALA A 26 -0.21 8.31 8.47
CA ALA A 26 -1.64 8.59 8.57
C ALA A 26 -2.44 8.18 7.32
N THR A 27 -1.79 8.08 6.14
CA THR A 27 -2.44 7.59 4.92
C THR A 27 -2.85 6.12 5.03
N SER A 28 -2.12 5.31 5.81
CA SER A 28 -2.45 3.90 6.06
C SER A 28 -3.83 3.73 6.72
N PHE A 29 -4.22 4.67 7.60
CA PHE A 29 -5.56 4.66 8.18
C PHE A 29 -6.65 4.91 7.14
N VAL A 30 -6.42 5.83 6.18
CA VAL A 30 -7.40 6.09 5.11
C VAL A 30 -7.63 4.82 4.30
N THR A 31 -6.56 4.13 3.91
CA THR A 31 -6.63 2.86 3.17
C THR A 31 -7.39 1.80 3.98
N LEU A 32 -7.03 1.61 5.25
CA LEU A 32 -7.68 0.67 6.15
C LEU A 32 -9.19 0.91 6.28
N TYR A 33 -9.59 2.19 6.49
CA TYR A 33 -11.01 2.54 6.59
C TYR A 33 -11.75 2.35 5.27
N CYS A 34 -11.10 2.59 4.11
CA CYS A 34 -11.68 2.26 2.82
C CYS A 34 -11.95 0.75 2.69
N HIS A 35 -10.98 -0.10 3.07
CA HIS A 35 -11.16 -1.56 3.06
C HIS A 35 -12.32 -1.98 3.98
N ALA A 36 -12.38 -1.44 5.20
CA ALA A 36 -13.42 -1.78 6.15
C ALA A 36 -14.82 -1.36 5.68
N ILE A 37 -14.96 -0.16 5.09
CA ILE A 37 -16.24 0.33 4.54
C ILE A 37 -16.68 -0.54 3.38
N GLU A 38 -15.77 -0.84 2.44
CA GLU A 38 -16.11 -1.66 1.28
C GLU A 38 -16.43 -3.09 1.65
N SER A 39 -15.69 -3.68 2.58
CA SER A 39 -15.91 -5.04 3.09
C SER A 39 -17.29 -5.22 3.74
N GLN A 40 -17.90 -4.16 4.24
CA GLN A 40 -19.23 -4.16 4.84
C GLN A 40 -20.35 -3.79 3.84
N SER A 41 -20.02 -3.57 2.55
CA SER A 41 -21.03 -3.31 1.53
C SER A 41 -21.80 -4.59 1.16
N ASN A 42 -22.99 -4.43 0.56
CA ASN A 42 -23.82 -5.58 0.15
C ASN A 42 -23.15 -6.47 -0.91
N ASP A 43 -22.30 -5.88 -1.73
CA ASP A 43 -21.54 -6.56 -2.78
C ASP A 43 -20.10 -6.04 -2.75
N PRO A 44 -19.25 -6.61 -1.88
CA PRO A 44 -17.93 -6.07 -1.62
C PRO A 44 -16.96 -6.38 -2.77
N ILE A 45 -16.27 -5.34 -3.25
CA ILE A 45 -15.13 -5.47 -4.18
C ILE A 45 -13.97 -6.21 -3.51
N LEU A 46 -13.77 -5.92 -2.23
CA LEU A 46 -12.73 -6.49 -1.39
C LEU A 46 -13.36 -7.00 -0.09
N ASN A 47 -13.15 -8.27 0.22
CA ASN A 47 -13.56 -8.84 1.50
C ASN A 47 -12.38 -8.81 2.47
N ASP A 48 -12.40 -7.86 3.41
CA ASP A 48 -11.33 -7.65 4.40
C ASP A 48 -11.92 -7.56 5.83
N PRO A 49 -12.32 -8.70 6.43
CA PRO A 49 -12.88 -8.70 7.78
C PRO A 49 -11.87 -8.22 8.84
N LYS A 50 -10.56 -8.35 8.57
CA LYS A 50 -9.53 -7.86 9.49
C LYS A 50 -9.49 -6.34 9.53
N ALA A 51 -9.66 -5.66 8.40
CA ALA A 51 -9.80 -4.21 8.36
C ALA A 51 -11.03 -3.73 9.17
N VAL A 52 -12.15 -4.47 9.10
CA VAL A 52 -13.34 -4.18 9.92
C VAL A 52 -13.04 -4.34 11.40
N GLU A 53 -12.35 -5.41 11.80
CA GLU A 53 -11.94 -5.63 13.19
C GLU A 53 -11.07 -4.47 13.71
N ILE A 54 -10.02 -4.13 12.96
CA ILE A 54 -9.06 -3.08 13.35
C ILE A 54 -9.74 -1.72 13.44
N THR A 55 -10.57 -1.35 12.47
CA THR A 55 -11.27 -0.05 12.50
C THR A 55 -12.24 0.06 13.66
N ASN A 56 -12.90 -1.04 14.07
CA ASN A 56 -13.75 -1.06 15.26
C ASN A 56 -12.97 -0.77 16.55
N GLU A 57 -11.73 -1.29 16.67
CA GLU A 57 -10.88 -0.98 17.82
C GLU A 57 -10.33 0.47 17.74
N LEU A 58 -9.86 0.89 16.55
CA LEU A 58 -9.38 2.26 16.35
C LEU A 58 -10.47 3.31 16.62
N ASN A 59 -11.72 3.05 16.27
CA ASN A 59 -12.83 3.95 16.54
C ASN A 59 -12.99 4.26 18.04
N LYS A 60 -12.69 3.30 18.92
CA LYS A 60 -12.74 3.51 20.38
C LYS A 60 -11.70 4.52 20.88
N ILE A 61 -10.58 4.62 20.16
CA ILE A 61 -9.45 5.49 20.49
C ILE A 61 -9.60 6.84 19.78
N LEU A 62 -9.86 6.81 18.48
CA LEU A 62 -9.84 7.97 17.61
C LEU A 62 -11.10 8.86 17.77
N SER A 63 -12.20 8.33 18.30
CA SER A 63 -13.44 9.10 18.55
C SER A 63 -13.24 10.32 19.45
N ASN A 64 -12.23 10.29 20.32
CA ASN A 64 -11.88 11.40 21.22
C ASN A 64 -10.77 12.31 20.67
N SER A 65 -10.29 12.07 19.45
CA SER A 65 -9.23 12.87 18.84
C SER A 65 -9.79 14.20 18.32
N GLU A 66 -9.04 15.29 18.50
CA GLU A 66 -9.33 16.59 17.87
C GLU A 66 -8.87 16.65 16.40
N ASN A 67 -8.11 15.65 15.92
CA ASN A 67 -7.64 15.57 14.54
C ASN A 67 -8.83 15.36 13.59
N LYS A 68 -9.00 16.29 12.64
CA LYS A 68 -10.13 16.27 11.71
C LYS A 68 -10.14 15.03 10.81
N LEU A 69 -8.98 14.56 10.36
CA LEU A 69 -8.90 13.32 9.58
C LEU A 69 -9.48 12.15 10.36
N TYR A 70 -9.05 11.97 11.61
CA TYR A 70 -9.52 10.87 12.44
C TYR A 70 -11.02 10.97 12.73
N GLN A 71 -11.53 12.18 12.96
CA GLN A 71 -12.98 12.38 13.12
C GLN A 71 -13.76 12.03 11.85
N ASP A 72 -13.25 12.39 10.68
CA ASP A 72 -13.90 12.08 9.40
C ASP A 72 -13.85 10.57 9.11
N LEU A 73 -12.75 9.88 9.45
CA LEU A 73 -12.63 8.41 9.38
C LEU A 73 -13.66 7.71 10.27
N VAL A 74 -13.67 8.03 11.56
CA VAL A 74 -14.60 7.44 12.55
C VAL A 74 -16.07 7.66 12.17
N ASN A 75 -16.39 8.82 11.58
CA ASN A 75 -17.74 9.16 11.12
C ASN A 75 -18.08 8.64 9.71
N GLY A 76 -17.22 7.84 9.10
CA GLY A 76 -17.44 7.26 7.77
C GLY A 76 -17.55 8.30 6.64
N LYS A 77 -16.90 9.46 6.77
CA LYS A 77 -17.00 10.57 5.82
C LYS A 77 -16.03 10.44 4.65
N LEU A 78 -15.65 9.23 4.28
CA LEU A 78 -14.87 8.98 3.08
C LEU A 78 -15.76 9.00 1.83
N LYS A 79 -15.24 9.59 0.74
CA LYS A 79 -15.96 9.62 -0.52
C LYS A 79 -16.08 8.23 -1.11
N LYS A 80 -17.25 7.89 -1.64
CA LYS A 80 -17.51 6.58 -2.26
C LYS A 80 -16.51 6.26 -3.37
N GLU A 81 -16.15 7.25 -4.18
CA GLU A 81 -15.20 7.10 -5.27
C GLU A 81 -13.80 6.70 -4.76
N LEU A 82 -13.38 7.28 -3.62
CA LEU A 82 -12.11 6.91 -2.98
C LEU A 82 -12.16 5.48 -2.45
N VAL A 83 -13.23 5.13 -1.74
CA VAL A 83 -13.43 3.76 -1.20
C VAL A 83 -13.40 2.74 -2.32
N THR A 84 -14.14 2.97 -3.41
CA THR A 84 -14.17 2.11 -4.59
C THR A 84 -12.80 1.98 -5.23
N HIS A 85 -12.08 3.10 -5.43
CA HIS A 85 -10.74 3.12 -6.02
C HIS A 85 -9.75 2.28 -5.20
N ILE A 86 -9.69 2.51 -3.89
CA ILE A 86 -8.78 1.81 -2.98
C ILE A 86 -9.09 0.30 -2.96
N ALA A 87 -10.37 -0.07 -2.91
CA ALA A 87 -10.76 -1.48 -2.88
C ALA A 87 -10.43 -2.22 -4.19
N ILE A 88 -10.68 -1.59 -5.35
CA ILE A 88 -10.31 -2.15 -6.67
C ILE A 88 -8.80 -2.34 -6.76
N ARG A 89 -8.03 -1.35 -6.30
CA ARG A 89 -6.58 -1.40 -6.28
C ARG A 89 -6.09 -2.57 -5.43
N ALA A 90 -6.52 -2.66 -4.18
CA ALA A 90 -6.13 -3.75 -3.28
C ALA A 90 -6.47 -5.13 -3.85
N ARG A 91 -7.68 -5.31 -4.44
CA ARG A 91 -8.09 -6.53 -5.13
C ARG A 91 -7.15 -6.88 -6.29
N GLN A 92 -6.70 -5.88 -7.05
CA GLN A 92 -5.79 -6.11 -8.16
C GLN A 92 -4.38 -6.49 -7.68
N TYR A 93 -3.90 -5.87 -6.61
CA TYR A 93 -2.63 -6.25 -6.00
C TYR A 93 -2.67 -7.67 -5.41
N ASP A 94 -3.79 -8.06 -4.80
CA ASP A 94 -4.01 -9.45 -4.36
C ASP A 94 -3.99 -10.43 -5.54
N ARG A 95 -4.49 -10.03 -6.73
CA ARG A 95 -4.40 -10.84 -7.97
C ARG A 95 -2.95 -11.02 -8.41
N TYR A 96 -2.14 -9.96 -8.47
CA TYR A 96 -0.72 -10.06 -8.82
C TYR A 96 0.01 -11.04 -7.90
N VAL A 97 -0.22 -10.95 -6.59
CA VAL A 97 0.37 -11.88 -5.63
C VAL A 97 -0.12 -13.32 -5.85
N ASN A 98 -1.43 -13.52 -6.05
CA ASN A 98 -1.97 -14.85 -6.31
C ASN A 98 -1.48 -15.44 -7.63
N ASP A 99 -1.30 -14.63 -8.69
CA ASP A 99 -0.76 -15.07 -9.97
C ASP A 99 0.69 -15.52 -9.82
N PHE A 100 1.52 -14.75 -9.11
CA PHE A 100 2.88 -15.15 -8.75
C PHE A 100 2.91 -16.45 -7.94
N LEU A 101 2.06 -16.57 -6.91
CA LEU A 101 2.02 -17.75 -6.03
C LEU A 101 1.45 -18.99 -6.72
N ARG A 102 0.69 -18.86 -7.80
CA ARG A 102 0.23 -20.00 -8.60
C ARG A 102 1.40 -20.70 -9.28
N ASP A 103 2.37 -19.93 -9.79
CA ASP A 103 3.57 -20.43 -10.44
C ASP A 103 4.69 -20.76 -9.43
N SER A 104 4.67 -20.10 -8.28
CA SER A 104 5.67 -20.20 -7.21
C SER A 104 5.02 -20.29 -5.83
N PRO A 105 4.40 -21.43 -5.48
CA PRO A 105 3.61 -21.56 -4.24
C PRO A 105 4.39 -21.34 -2.93
N GLU A 106 5.69 -21.55 -2.94
CA GLU A 106 6.63 -21.34 -1.81
C GLU A 106 7.45 -20.07 -1.98
N GLY A 107 7.03 -19.17 -2.89
CA GLY A 107 7.69 -17.91 -3.15
C GLY A 107 7.69 -16.97 -1.95
N VAL A 108 8.60 -16.01 -1.99
CA VAL A 108 8.75 -14.97 -0.97
C VAL A 108 8.12 -13.69 -1.49
N VAL A 109 7.19 -13.13 -0.71
CA VAL A 109 6.53 -11.86 -1.02
C VAL A 109 6.93 -10.80 -0.01
N VAL A 110 7.40 -9.65 -0.48
CA VAL A 110 7.71 -8.48 0.35
C VAL A 110 6.74 -7.36 0.03
N ASN A 111 5.87 -7.02 0.98
CA ASN A 111 4.90 -5.95 0.89
C ASN A 111 5.53 -4.65 1.44
N ILE A 112 6.05 -3.84 0.55
CA ILE A 112 6.78 -2.60 0.86
C ILE A 112 5.77 -1.49 1.17
N GLY A 113 5.97 -0.80 2.31
CA GLY A 113 5.05 0.23 2.78
C GLY A 113 3.68 -0.36 3.10
N CYS A 114 3.68 -1.47 3.83
CA CYS A 114 2.52 -2.30 4.06
C CYS A 114 1.37 -1.61 4.82
N GLY A 115 1.64 -0.53 5.55
CA GLY A 115 0.63 0.09 6.39
C GLY A 115 -0.03 -0.90 7.34
N LEU A 116 -1.35 -0.80 7.43
CA LEU A 116 -2.19 -1.74 8.19
C LEU A 116 -2.92 -2.74 7.27
N ASP A 117 -2.37 -2.98 6.07
CA ASP A 117 -2.93 -3.95 5.12
C ASP A 117 -2.93 -5.37 5.72
N SER A 118 -3.98 -6.10 5.47
CA SER A 118 -4.19 -7.50 5.88
C SER A 118 -3.98 -8.49 4.72
N ARG A 119 -3.21 -8.10 3.69
CA ARG A 119 -3.02 -8.89 2.47
C ARG A 119 -2.63 -10.32 2.76
N PHE A 120 -1.66 -10.56 3.65
CA PHE A 120 -1.26 -11.92 4.02
C PHE A 120 -2.47 -12.81 4.33
N LEU A 121 -3.45 -12.32 5.09
CA LEU A 121 -4.63 -13.12 5.46
C LEU A 121 -5.56 -13.42 4.27
N ARG A 122 -5.48 -12.62 3.19
CA ARG A 122 -6.32 -12.81 1.99
C ARG A 122 -5.67 -13.71 0.94
N ILE A 123 -4.32 -13.79 0.94
CA ILE A 123 -3.56 -14.52 -0.10
C ILE A 123 -2.84 -15.76 0.40
N ASP A 124 -2.86 -16.04 1.70
CA ASP A 124 -2.12 -17.15 2.29
C ASP A 124 -2.55 -18.49 1.71
N ASN A 125 -1.63 -19.12 0.97
CA ASN A 125 -1.78 -20.43 0.36
C ASN A 125 -1.26 -21.60 1.25
N GLY A 126 -0.85 -21.29 2.48
CA GLY A 126 -0.26 -22.24 3.44
C GLY A 126 1.24 -22.51 3.23
N LYS A 127 1.91 -21.85 2.25
CA LYS A 127 3.31 -22.10 1.89
C LYS A 127 4.14 -20.84 1.71
N VAL A 128 3.51 -19.72 1.29
CA VAL A 128 4.16 -18.43 1.04
C VAL A 128 4.90 -17.95 2.28
N ILE A 129 6.11 -17.41 2.07
CA ILE A 129 6.81 -16.59 3.06
C ILE A 129 6.48 -15.12 2.77
N PHE A 130 6.00 -14.40 3.76
CA PHE A 130 5.49 -13.05 3.57
C PHE A 130 6.11 -12.07 4.56
N TYR A 131 6.65 -10.98 4.04
CA TYR A 131 7.22 -9.90 4.82
C TYR A 131 6.40 -8.62 4.63
N ASP A 132 5.95 -8.03 5.73
CA ASP A 132 5.42 -6.68 5.78
C ASP A 132 6.51 -5.71 6.22
N LEU A 133 6.93 -4.82 5.32
CA LEU A 133 7.96 -3.81 5.54
C LEU A 133 7.32 -2.43 5.63
N ASP A 134 7.55 -1.72 6.72
CA ASP A 134 7.16 -0.32 6.89
C ASP A 134 8.00 0.38 7.96
N LEU A 135 7.82 1.68 8.08
CA LEU A 135 8.45 2.51 9.10
C LEU A 135 8.16 1.99 10.52
N PRO A 136 9.09 2.17 11.46
CA PRO A 136 8.94 1.63 12.83
C PRO A 136 7.64 2.00 13.50
N GLU A 137 7.16 3.24 13.37
CA GLU A 137 5.89 3.69 13.96
C GLU A 137 4.66 2.98 13.38
N VAL A 138 4.71 2.55 12.11
CA VAL A 138 3.63 1.80 11.46
C VAL A 138 3.63 0.36 11.93
N ILE A 139 4.80 -0.28 11.94
CA ILE A 139 4.96 -1.68 12.40
C ILE A 139 4.60 -1.82 13.88
N GLU A 140 4.92 -0.85 14.72
CA GLU A 140 4.50 -0.80 16.13
C GLU A 140 2.96 -0.85 16.28
N ILE A 141 2.24 -0.13 15.42
CA ILE A 141 0.77 -0.18 15.39
C ILE A 141 0.30 -1.52 14.84
N LYS A 142 0.91 -2.00 13.75
CA LYS A 142 0.54 -3.26 13.10
C LYS A 142 0.65 -4.46 14.06
N LYS A 143 1.71 -4.54 14.83
CA LYS A 143 1.94 -5.59 15.86
C LYS A 143 0.84 -5.68 16.93
N GLN A 144 0.00 -4.68 17.05
CA GLN A 144 -1.12 -4.72 18.00
C GLN A 144 -2.32 -5.51 17.48
N PHE A 145 -2.39 -5.69 16.15
CA PHE A 145 -3.51 -6.31 15.46
C PHE A 145 -3.14 -7.60 14.74
N PHE A 146 -1.86 -7.79 14.44
CA PHE A 146 -1.33 -8.95 13.71
C PHE A 146 -0.24 -9.63 14.53
N GLU A 147 -0.13 -10.94 14.38
CA GLU A 147 0.90 -11.76 15.01
C GLU A 147 1.81 -12.37 13.96
N GLU A 148 3.12 -12.32 14.19
CA GLU A 148 4.11 -13.04 13.37
C GLU A 148 4.00 -14.55 13.57
N ASN A 149 4.38 -15.31 12.56
CA ASN A 149 4.52 -16.76 12.63
C ASN A 149 5.65 -17.23 11.70
N ASP A 150 5.82 -18.53 11.51
CA ASP A 150 6.92 -19.10 10.71
C ASP A 150 6.93 -18.65 9.24
N ARG A 151 5.84 -18.04 8.74
CA ARG A 151 5.67 -17.61 7.34
C ARG A 151 5.28 -16.14 7.19
N TYR A 152 4.97 -15.46 8.27
CA TYR A 152 4.54 -14.06 8.25
C TYR A 152 5.38 -13.23 9.20
N HIS A 153 6.11 -12.28 8.67
CA HIS A 153 7.12 -11.51 9.39
C HIS A 153 6.95 -10.00 9.19
N PHE A 154 7.43 -9.22 10.16
CA PHE A 154 7.45 -7.77 10.10
C PHE A 154 8.87 -7.23 10.07
N ILE A 155 9.13 -6.36 9.11
CA ILE A 155 10.38 -5.61 8.99
C ILE A 155 10.10 -4.15 9.36
N SER A 156 10.68 -3.72 10.47
CA SER A 156 10.55 -2.38 11.03
C SER A 156 11.72 -1.51 10.54
N SER A 157 11.63 -0.98 9.32
CA SER A 157 12.71 -0.23 8.68
C SER A 157 12.17 0.71 7.61
N SER A 158 12.94 1.75 7.27
CA SER A 158 12.71 2.46 6.02
C SER A 158 13.04 1.55 4.83
N VAL A 159 12.25 1.61 3.76
CA VAL A 159 12.56 0.88 2.53
C VAL A 159 13.88 1.32 1.91
N LEU A 160 14.34 2.53 2.22
CA LEU A 160 15.61 3.10 1.75
C LEU A 160 16.83 2.66 2.60
N ASP A 161 16.59 1.98 3.71
CA ASP A 161 17.63 1.36 4.52
C ASP A 161 17.78 -0.09 4.09
N HIS A 162 18.70 -0.35 3.17
CA HIS A 162 18.82 -1.63 2.46
C HIS A 162 19.21 -2.83 3.35
N GLU A 163 19.50 -2.62 4.65
CA GLU A 163 19.86 -3.71 5.58
C GLU A 163 18.76 -4.78 5.71
N TRP A 164 17.47 -4.39 5.52
CA TRP A 164 16.35 -5.32 5.56
C TRP A 164 16.43 -6.43 4.48
N MET A 165 17.11 -6.15 3.38
CA MET A 165 17.25 -7.11 2.27
C MET A 165 18.00 -8.36 2.68
N SER A 166 18.95 -8.25 3.64
CA SER A 166 19.71 -9.39 4.14
C SER A 166 18.83 -10.45 4.82
N MET A 167 17.76 -10.02 5.49
CA MET A 167 16.78 -10.93 6.11
C MET A 167 15.95 -11.68 5.05
N VAL A 168 15.55 -10.99 3.98
CA VAL A 168 14.80 -11.58 2.88
C VAL A 168 15.68 -12.53 2.06
N ALA A 169 16.96 -12.20 1.89
CA ALA A 169 17.95 -12.99 1.16
C ALA A 169 18.35 -14.31 1.86
N GLU A 170 17.86 -14.57 3.08
CA GLU A 170 17.99 -15.89 3.71
C GLU A 170 17.19 -16.98 2.99
N HIS A 171 16.24 -16.58 2.11
CA HIS A 171 15.44 -17.48 1.28
C HIS A 171 16.01 -17.59 -0.14
N GLU A 172 15.78 -18.73 -0.80
CA GLU A 172 16.24 -18.97 -2.18
C GLU A 172 15.32 -18.34 -3.25
N GLY A 173 14.17 -17.79 -2.86
CA GLY A 173 13.16 -17.26 -3.78
C GLY A 173 12.31 -18.35 -4.47
N PRO A 174 11.57 -18.04 -5.53
CA PRO A 174 11.51 -16.74 -6.22
C PRO A 174 10.88 -15.63 -5.37
N PHE A 175 11.17 -14.37 -5.74
CA PHE A 175 10.76 -13.19 -4.97
C PHE A 175 9.78 -12.31 -5.75
N LEU A 176 8.78 -11.78 -5.04
CA LEU A 176 7.88 -10.73 -5.51
C LEU A 176 7.93 -9.55 -4.52
N PHE A 177 8.30 -8.38 -5.02
CA PHE A 177 8.22 -7.12 -4.29
C PHE A 177 6.95 -6.39 -4.69
N VAL A 178 6.17 -5.94 -3.70
CA VAL A 178 4.89 -5.26 -3.90
C VAL A 178 4.95 -3.90 -3.22
N ALA A 179 4.75 -2.81 -3.97
CA ALA A 179 4.78 -1.44 -3.45
C ALA A 179 3.49 -0.69 -3.85
N GLU A 180 2.45 -0.83 -3.04
CA GLU A 180 1.15 -0.20 -3.25
C GLU A 180 1.06 1.15 -2.55
N GLY A 181 1.00 2.25 -3.31
CA GLY A 181 0.83 3.60 -2.75
C GLY A 181 2.05 4.16 -2.02
N VAL A 182 3.27 3.76 -2.38
CA VAL A 182 4.51 4.08 -1.65
C VAL A 182 5.45 4.97 -2.45
N PHE A 183 5.85 4.54 -3.64
CA PHE A 183 6.95 5.17 -4.37
C PHE A 183 6.70 6.65 -4.70
N MET A 184 5.45 7.05 -4.88
CA MET A 184 5.09 8.44 -5.16
C MET A 184 5.56 9.44 -4.09
N TYR A 185 5.81 8.99 -2.87
CA TYR A 185 6.30 9.84 -1.76
C TYR A 185 7.82 9.92 -1.68
N LEU A 186 8.54 9.05 -2.39
CA LEU A 186 10.01 9.02 -2.42
C LEU A 186 10.55 9.96 -3.52
N ASN A 187 11.85 10.26 -3.48
CA ASN A 187 12.50 10.99 -4.57
C ASN A 187 12.84 10.05 -5.73
N GLN A 188 13.04 10.62 -6.92
CA GLN A 188 13.36 9.87 -8.14
C GLN A 188 14.64 9.02 -7.98
N GLU A 189 15.68 9.63 -7.40
CA GLU A 189 16.98 8.98 -7.19
C GLU A 189 16.86 7.83 -6.19
N ASP A 190 16.05 7.99 -5.15
CA ASP A 190 15.84 6.97 -4.11
C ASP A 190 15.12 5.76 -4.70
N VAL A 191 14.06 5.97 -5.48
CA VAL A 191 13.31 4.88 -6.14
C VAL A 191 14.20 4.14 -7.14
N GLN A 192 14.97 4.88 -7.95
CA GLN A 192 15.88 4.27 -8.92
C GLN A 192 16.95 3.44 -8.20
N SER A 193 17.57 3.98 -7.15
CA SER A 193 18.57 3.27 -6.34
C SER A 193 17.98 1.99 -5.74
N LEU A 194 16.79 2.08 -5.16
CA LEU A 194 16.09 0.93 -4.59
C LEU A 194 15.88 -0.18 -5.63
N ILE A 195 15.33 0.15 -6.80
CA ILE A 195 15.03 -0.84 -7.83
C ILE A 195 16.32 -1.49 -8.40
N LEU A 196 17.37 -0.71 -8.57
CA LEU A 196 18.67 -1.23 -9.02
C LEU A 196 19.30 -2.14 -7.95
N THR A 197 19.13 -1.82 -6.68
CA THR A 197 19.58 -2.69 -5.58
C THR A 197 18.76 -3.99 -5.53
N LEU A 198 17.42 -3.91 -5.67
CA LEU A 198 16.57 -5.11 -5.75
C LEU A 198 16.98 -6.01 -6.91
N GLN A 199 17.27 -5.45 -8.09
CA GLN A 199 17.76 -6.19 -9.24
C GLN A 199 19.09 -6.91 -8.94
N SER A 200 20.01 -6.22 -8.26
CA SER A 200 21.32 -6.76 -7.91
C SER A 200 21.27 -7.87 -6.86
N GLU A 201 20.48 -7.65 -5.79
CA GLU A 201 20.41 -8.57 -4.65
C GLU A 201 19.46 -9.76 -4.91
N PHE A 202 18.43 -9.57 -5.76
CA PHE A 202 17.40 -10.56 -6.05
C PHE A 202 17.19 -10.74 -7.55
N PRO A 203 18.22 -11.18 -8.29
CA PRO A 203 18.12 -11.36 -9.75
C PRO A 203 17.02 -12.36 -10.10
N GLY A 204 16.20 -12.00 -11.11
CA GLY A 204 15.04 -12.79 -11.50
C GLY A 204 13.80 -12.58 -10.61
N SER A 205 13.81 -11.60 -9.70
CA SER A 205 12.62 -11.23 -8.93
C SER A 205 11.60 -10.45 -9.76
N GLU A 206 10.41 -10.29 -9.21
CA GLU A 206 9.35 -9.47 -9.79
C GLU A 206 9.05 -8.26 -8.90
N LEU A 207 8.70 -7.14 -9.52
CA LEU A 207 8.29 -5.91 -8.86
C LEU A 207 6.94 -5.46 -9.38
N VAL A 208 5.95 -5.37 -8.51
CA VAL A 208 4.65 -4.73 -8.78
C VAL A 208 4.56 -3.45 -7.97
N CYS A 209 4.52 -2.30 -8.64
CA CYS A 209 4.47 -1.03 -7.92
C CYS A 209 3.47 -0.05 -8.53
N GLU A 210 2.92 0.81 -7.67
CA GLU A 210 2.08 1.91 -8.10
C GLU A 210 2.93 3.12 -8.43
N VAL A 211 2.64 3.72 -9.58
CA VAL A 211 3.35 4.89 -10.10
C VAL A 211 2.39 6.03 -10.43
N PHE A 212 2.94 7.23 -10.47
CA PHE A 212 2.22 8.44 -10.80
C PHE A 212 2.78 9.06 -12.09
N ASN A 213 1.95 9.76 -12.85
CA ASN A 213 2.42 10.38 -14.10
C ASN A 213 3.28 11.61 -13.81
N SER A 214 4.53 11.58 -14.25
CA SER A 214 5.51 12.65 -14.01
C SER A 214 5.08 14.02 -14.55
N LEU A 215 4.13 14.09 -15.49
CA LEU A 215 3.58 15.35 -15.98
C LEU A 215 2.80 16.09 -14.88
N TRP A 216 2.14 15.37 -13.96
CA TRP A 216 1.44 15.99 -12.84
C TRP A 216 2.38 16.55 -11.76
N LEU A 217 3.66 16.17 -11.80
CA LEU A 217 4.69 16.66 -10.88
C LEU A 217 5.31 17.97 -11.36
N LYS A 218 4.93 18.48 -12.55
CA LYS A 218 5.39 19.75 -13.12
C LYS A 218 4.39 20.87 -12.86
N GLU A 219 4.89 22.09 -12.65
CA GLU A 219 4.04 23.27 -12.53
C GLU A 219 3.35 23.59 -13.88
N PRO A 220 2.08 24.07 -13.87
CA PRO A 220 1.25 24.37 -12.69
C PRO A 220 0.45 23.16 -12.16
N LEU A 221 0.49 21.99 -12.80
CA LEU A 221 -0.31 20.81 -12.44
C LEU A 221 0.03 20.30 -11.03
N ARG A 222 1.31 20.39 -10.64
CA ARG A 222 1.77 19.99 -9.30
C ARG A 222 1.03 20.75 -8.19
N SER A 223 0.94 22.07 -8.31
CA SER A 223 0.24 22.89 -7.32
C SER A 223 -1.24 22.54 -7.21
N ILE A 224 -1.91 22.28 -8.35
CA ILE A 224 -3.32 21.89 -8.39
C ILE A 224 -3.51 20.52 -7.72
N MET A 225 -2.62 19.56 -8.02
CA MET A 225 -2.68 18.22 -7.48
C MET A 225 -2.46 18.21 -5.97
N ASN A 226 -1.41 18.87 -5.49
CA ASN A 226 -1.11 18.98 -4.07
C ASN A 226 -2.26 19.62 -3.29
N PHE A 227 -2.84 20.71 -3.81
CA PHE A 227 -4.01 21.34 -3.20
C PHE A 227 -5.21 20.38 -3.10
N LYS A 228 -5.45 19.58 -4.16
CA LYS A 228 -6.54 18.60 -4.20
C LYS A 228 -6.31 17.48 -3.19
N LEU A 229 -5.09 16.91 -3.12
CA LEU A 229 -4.72 15.85 -2.20
C LEU A 229 -4.83 16.28 -0.74
N GLN A 230 -4.23 17.43 -0.39
CA GLN A 230 -4.30 17.99 0.96
C GLN A 230 -5.75 18.23 1.39
N ARG A 231 -6.59 18.75 0.49
CA ARG A 231 -8.01 19.00 0.79
C ARG A 231 -8.85 17.72 0.91
N GLN A 232 -8.56 16.70 0.12
CA GLN A 232 -9.35 15.47 0.10
C GLN A 232 -8.98 14.49 1.22
N LEU A 233 -7.70 14.41 1.54
CA LEU A 233 -7.17 13.44 2.49
C LEU A 233 -6.77 14.08 3.82
N HIS A 234 -6.95 15.41 3.97
CA HIS A 234 -6.51 16.17 5.15
C HIS A 234 -5.05 15.88 5.53
N LEU A 235 -4.23 15.52 4.53
CA LEU A 235 -2.81 15.22 4.72
C LEU A 235 -2.04 16.50 5.03
N GLY A 236 -1.02 16.37 5.85
CA GLY A 236 -0.11 17.47 6.15
C GLY A 236 0.75 17.86 4.94
N LYS A 237 1.62 18.84 5.15
CA LYS A 237 2.45 19.39 4.07
C LYS A 237 3.53 18.46 3.57
N ASP A 238 3.83 17.39 4.32
CA ASP A 238 4.91 16.45 4.02
C ASP A 238 4.49 15.29 3.11
N ALA A 239 3.17 15.05 2.96
CA ALA A 239 2.64 14.07 2.03
C ALA A 239 2.52 14.65 0.60
N ILE A 240 3.65 14.91 -0.03
CA ILE A 240 3.76 15.47 -1.38
C ILE A 240 4.26 14.37 -2.32
N PHE A 241 3.67 14.30 -3.52
CA PHE A 241 4.16 13.39 -4.55
C PHE A 241 5.42 13.96 -5.21
N ASN A 242 6.48 13.16 -5.19
CA ASN A 242 7.80 13.53 -5.71
C ASN A 242 8.28 12.61 -6.83
N PHE A 243 7.78 11.36 -6.88
CA PHE A 243 8.13 10.37 -7.88
C PHE A 243 7.00 10.11 -8.86
N GLY A 244 7.37 9.92 -10.12
CA GLY A 244 6.49 9.49 -11.19
C GLY A 244 7.26 9.18 -12.46
N ILE A 245 6.69 8.33 -13.29
CA ILE A 245 7.21 7.98 -14.61
C ILE A 245 6.29 8.51 -15.70
N ARG A 246 6.77 8.60 -16.92
CA ARG A 246 6.01 9.10 -18.06
C ARG A 246 5.21 8.00 -18.75
N ASP A 247 5.80 6.83 -18.86
CA ASP A 247 5.17 5.65 -19.46
C ASP A 247 5.63 4.37 -18.75
N SER A 248 4.92 3.26 -19.01
CA SER A 248 5.10 2.00 -18.28
C SER A 248 6.42 1.28 -18.60
N LYS A 249 7.18 1.74 -19.58
CA LYS A 249 8.48 1.14 -19.95
C LYS A 249 9.68 1.99 -19.55
N GLU A 250 9.44 3.15 -18.91
CA GLU A 250 10.51 4.07 -18.57
C GLU A 250 11.61 3.40 -17.70
N MET A 251 11.21 2.54 -16.76
CA MET A 251 12.17 1.89 -15.87
C MET A 251 13.10 0.90 -16.59
N GLU A 252 12.72 0.37 -17.78
CA GLU A 252 13.63 -0.45 -18.62
C GLU A 252 14.88 0.34 -19.05
N THR A 253 14.79 1.66 -19.08
CA THR A 253 15.93 2.52 -19.45
C THR A 253 16.94 2.72 -18.33
N TRP A 254 16.60 2.33 -17.09
CA TRP A 254 17.47 2.55 -15.92
C TRP A 254 18.59 1.54 -15.82
N ASN A 255 18.34 0.29 -16.23
CA ASN A 255 19.37 -0.73 -16.34
C ASN A 255 18.94 -1.86 -17.26
N THR A 256 19.96 -2.55 -17.86
CA THR A 256 19.73 -3.77 -18.63
C THR A 256 19.17 -4.87 -17.72
N GLY A 257 18.18 -5.62 -18.21
CA GLY A 257 17.56 -6.71 -17.47
C GLY A 257 16.33 -6.30 -16.66
N ILE A 258 16.01 -5.00 -16.57
CA ILE A 258 14.66 -4.57 -16.13
C ILE A 258 13.73 -4.76 -17.33
N GLU A 259 12.78 -5.65 -17.22
CA GLU A 259 11.84 -6.02 -18.28
C GLU A 259 10.41 -5.68 -17.87
N PHE A 260 9.71 -4.89 -18.67
CA PHE A 260 8.31 -4.59 -18.49
C PHE A 260 7.45 -5.80 -18.83
N LEU A 261 6.60 -6.25 -17.89
CA LEU A 261 5.69 -7.36 -18.07
C LEU A 261 4.27 -6.90 -18.38
N ASP A 262 3.73 -6.02 -17.54
CA ASP A 262 2.33 -5.59 -17.61
C ASP A 262 2.11 -4.23 -16.95
N ASP A 263 1.02 -3.55 -17.32
CA ASP A 263 0.48 -2.42 -16.59
C ASP A 263 -1.03 -2.54 -16.39
N TRP A 264 -1.50 -1.96 -15.31
CA TRP A 264 -2.92 -1.95 -14.99
C TRP A 264 -3.33 -0.61 -14.36
N SER A 265 -4.48 -0.15 -14.76
CA SER A 265 -5.16 1.01 -14.18
C SER A 265 -6.54 0.59 -13.66
N TYR A 266 -7.07 1.26 -12.64
CA TYR A 266 -8.41 0.98 -12.16
C TYR A 266 -9.50 1.14 -13.25
N PHE A 267 -9.22 1.88 -14.35
CA PHE A 267 -10.10 1.95 -15.52
C PHE A 267 -10.16 0.62 -16.30
N ASP A 268 -9.19 -0.26 -16.16
CA ASP A 268 -9.16 -1.58 -16.79
C ASP A 268 -9.99 -2.61 -16.01
N SER A 269 -10.46 -2.21 -14.82
CA SER A 269 -11.37 -3.04 -14.03
C SER A 269 -12.77 -3.09 -14.66
N ASP A 270 -13.37 -4.27 -14.67
CA ASP A 270 -14.78 -4.51 -15.05
C ASP A 270 -15.77 -4.11 -13.94
N GLU A 271 -15.30 -3.60 -12.81
CA GLU A 271 -16.10 -3.21 -11.67
C GLU A 271 -17.18 -2.19 -12.01
N GLU A 272 -18.45 -2.57 -11.78
CA GLU A 272 -19.60 -1.71 -12.11
C GLU A 272 -19.71 -0.48 -11.20
N LYS A 273 -19.19 -0.54 -9.96
CA LYS A 273 -19.19 0.56 -9.00
C LYS A 273 -18.39 1.78 -9.47
N LEU A 274 -17.53 1.63 -10.48
CA LEU A 274 -16.84 2.75 -11.16
C LEU A 274 -17.84 3.64 -11.93
N GLY A 275 -18.97 3.07 -12.37
CA GLY A 275 -20.04 3.80 -13.06
C GLY A 275 -19.55 4.53 -14.32
N TRP A 276 -20.05 5.74 -14.50
CA TRP A 276 -19.76 6.55 -15.70
C TRP A 276 -18.30 6.99 -15.83
N ILE A 277 -17.50 6.95 -14.76
CA ILE A 277 -16.06 7.32 -14.77
C ILE A 277 -15.29 6.43 -15.76
N LYS A 278 -15.70 5.18 -15.97
CA LYS A 278 -15.12 4.26 -16.98
C LYS A 278 -14.96 4.86 -18.37
N ILE A 279 -15.88 5.76 -18.75
CA ILE A 279 -15.86 6.43 -20.07
C ILE A 279 -14.53 7.19 -20.31
N PHE A 280 -13.85 7.63 -19.26
CA PHE A 280 -12.57 8.36 -19.41
C PHE A 280 -11.35 7.44 -19.54
N GLY A 281 -11.50 6.14 -19.32
CA GLY A 281 -10.41 5.17 -19.43
C GLY A 281 -9.76 5.08 -20.82
N TRP A 282 -10.49 5.46 -21.89
CA TRP A 282 -9.94 5.52 -23.24
C TRP A 282 -8.95 6.68 -23.45
N ILE A 283 -8.96 7.70 -22.56
CA ILE A 283 -8.02 8.81 -22.60
C ILE A 283 -6.76 8.39 -21.82
N GLU A 284 -5.70 8.03 -22.52
CA GLU A 284 -4.47 7.51 -21.92
C GLU A 284 -3.89 8.40 -20.81
N PHE A 285 -3.92 9.72 -20.99
CA PHE A 285 -3.47 10.67 -19.98
C PHE A 285 -4.27 10.58 -18.67
N ILE A 286 -5.57 10.30 -18.75
CA ILE A 286 -6.43 10.10 -17.56
C ILE A 286 -6.19 8.71 -16.99
N ARG A 287 -6.19 7.67 -17.85
CA ARG A 287 -5.93 6.28 -17.49
C ARG A 287 -4.60 6.14 -16.74
N LYS A 288 -3.56 6.81 -17.20
CA LYS A 288 -2.22 6.81 -16.62
C LYS A 288 -1.95 8.04 -15.74
N THR A 289 -2.94 8.55 -15.01
CA THR A 289 -2.68 9.53 -13.94
C THR A 289 -1.97 8.87 -12.76
N GLN A 290 -2.45 7.70 -12.37
CA GLN A 290 -1.93 6.81 -11.34
C GLN A 290 -2.27 5.38 -11.78
N TRP A 291 -1.26 4.53 -11.90
CA TRP A 291 -1.43 3.17 -12.38
C TRP A 291 -0.39 2.23 -11.78
N THR A 292 -0.61 0.93 -11.91
CA THR A 292 0.31 -0.12 -11.49
C THR A 292 1.17 -0.55 -12.67
N VAL A 293 2.43 -0.83 -12.42
CA VAL A 293 3.37 -1.44 -13.36
C VAL A 293 3.96 -2.69 -12.77
N HIS A 294 4.21 -3.68 -13.61
CA HIS A 294 4.79 -4.95 -13.25
C HIS A 294 6.06 -5.18 -14.08
N TYR A 295 7.16 -5.46 -13.40
CA TYR A 295 8.48 -5.69 -14.01
C TYR A 295 9.09 -6.98 -13.53
N LYS A 296 9.95 -7.55 -14.40
CA LYS A 296 10.95 -8.57 -14.07
C LYS A 296 12.29 -7.89 -13.87
N LEU A 297 13.03 -8.24 -12.83
CA LEU A 297 14.34 -7.71 -12.49
C LEU A 297 15.39 -8.83 -12.70
N ASN A 298 15.95 -8.92 -13.96
CA ASN A 298 16.91 -9.95 -14.34
C ASN A 298 18.34 -9.53 -14.11
#